data_252bd9f10121b7bcbe777804e48bad09
#
_entry.id   252bd9f10121b7bcbe777804e48bad09
#
_cell.length_a   1.000
_cell.length_b   1.000
_cell.length_c   1.000
_cell.angle_alpha   90.00
_cell.angle_beta   90.00
_cell.angle_gamma   90.00
#
_symmetry.space_group_name_H-M   'P 1'
#
loop_
_entity.id
_entity.type
_entity.pdbx_description
1 polymer ?
#
loop_
_entity_poly.entity_id
_entity_poly.type
_entity_poly.pdbx_seq_one_letter_code
_entity_poly.pdbx_strand_id
1 'polypeptide(L)'
;MSTTAVEFQQATLSNGLTIQAEVVPDALTAAAGFFFRTGARDEASEVMGVSHFLEHMMFKGTETRTAEQVNSGFDDLGANHNAFTSAEQTAYYAHVPFDALDPAMEILADILRPSLRPDDFDEEKGVILEEIAMYADQPFWVLYEGALERYYGDHPLAHRVLGTPETVTALTPELMRGYFDRRYSADNVVLAASGRLDFDRLVQTAERLCGAWPTGDPGRDHGSMSFTPGELEIELPNAQQRYLMLMAPSVGIADPLKYAGAQALRVLGDQEGSTFFWELVETGLAEEATMHLDTRDGCGEAIATIICAPENAEQVEEIARREMARVAETVDEDALLRSRAKIATAAMLASERPMGRMTRLGSRWTYGLEYATLDDELARIETVDAGDVRTYLEACPMDELLAVRGGG
;
A
#
# COMPACT_ATOMS: atom_id res chain seq x y z
N MET A 1 -32.00 13.43 9.21
CA MET A 1 -31.35 12.67 10.30
C MET A 1 -30.08 13.42 10.61
N SER A 2 -29.87 13.85 11.86
CA SER A 2 -28.60 14.50 12.24
C SER A 2 -27.52 13.42 12.15
N THR A 3 -26.63 13.51 11.18
CA THR A 3 -25.42 12.69 11.15
C THR A 3 -24.58 13.14 12.33
N THR A 4 -24.36 12.26 13.31
CA THR A 4 -23.46 12.54 14.43
C THR A 4 -22.09 12.80 13.82
N ALA A 5 -21.49 13.96 14.12
CA ALA A 5 -20.22 14.36 13.54
C ALA A 5 -19.12 13.34 13.94
N VAL A 6 -18.30 12.96 12.97
CA VAL A 6 -17.08 12.18 13.23
C VAL A 6 -16.10 13.07 13.99
N GLU A 7 -15.58 12.58 15.10
CA GLU A 7 -14.64 13.32 15.95
C GLU A 7 -13.23 12.70 15.83
N PHE A 8 -12.28 13.50 15.38
CA PHE A 8 -10.87 13.09 15.38
C PHE A 8 -10.24 13.41 16.73
N GLN A 9 -9.54 12.43 17.29
CA GLN A 9 -8.80 12.56 18.54
C GLN A 9 -7.41 11.95 18.39
N GLN A 10 -6.41 12.56 19.07
CA GLN A 10 -5.02 12.09 19.05
C GLN A 10 -4.39 12.21 20.43
N ALA A 11 -3.55 11.23 20.75
CA ALA A 11 -2.67 11.23 21.92
C ALA A 11 -1.31 10.63 21.57
N THR A 12 -0.30 10.88 22.41
CA THR A 12 1.02 10.26 22.29
C THR A 12 1.44 9.77 23.67
N LEU A 13 1.79 8.49 23.77
CA LEU A 13 2.28 7.90 25.00
C LEU A 13 3.70 8.38 25.33
N SER A 14 4.13 8.19 26.56
CA SER A 14 5.46 8.64 27.03
C SER A 14 6.62 8.01 26.27
N ASN A 15 6.40 6.82 25.67
CA ASN A 15 7.36 6.12 24.83
C ASN A 15 7.29 6.48 23.34
N GLY A 16 6.50 7.49 22.97
CA GLY A 16 6.40 7.99 21.60
C GLY A 16 5.33 7.33 20.74
N LEU A 17 4.66 6.25 21.21
CA LEU A 17 3.57 5.63 20.46
C LEU A 17 2.44 6.64 20.25
N THR A 18 2.10 6.87 19.00
CA THR A 18 1.00 7.77 18.61
C THR A 18 -0.31 6.99 18.53
N ILE A 19 -1.39 7.57 19.03
CA ILE A 19 -2.75 7.03 18.95
C ILE A 19 -3.60 8.04 18.21
N GLN A 20 -4.27 7.61 17.14
CA GLN A 20 -5.20 8.42 16.37
C GLN A 20 -6.54 7.70 16.24
N ALA A 21 -7.64 8.41 16.44
CA ALA A 21 -8.95 7.82 16.27
C ALA A 21 -9.94 8.78 15.59
N GLU A 22 -10.77 8.22 14.71
CA GLU A 22 -12.04 8.81 14.28
C GLU A 22 -13.19 8.16 15.02
N VAL A 23 -13.75 8.84 16.02
CA VAL A 23 -14.89 8.35 16.80
C VAL A 23 -16.17 8.53 15.99
N VAL A 24 -16.90 7.45 15.77
CA VAL A 24 -18.18 7.41 15.04
C VAL A 24 -19.25 6.82 15.98
N PRO A 25 -19.96 7.64 16.75
CA PRO A 25 -20.83 7.15 17.82
C PRO A 25 -21.96 6.21 17.39
N ASP A 26 -22.45 6.38 16.17
CA ASP A 26 -23.55 5.58 15.61
C ASP A 26 -23.08 4.30 14.90
N ALA A 27 -21.77 4.03 14.83
CA ALA A 27 -21.25 2.80 14.25
C ALA A 27 -21.60 1.59 15.14
N LEU A 28 -21.84 0.45 14.49
CA LEU A 28 -22.11 -0.82 15.18
C LEU A 28 -20.81 -1.58 15.51
N THR A 29 -19.73 -1.20 14.86
CA THR A 29 -18.42 -1.85 14.93
C THR A 29 -17.34 -0.84 15.24
N ALA A 30 -16.15 -1.36 15.61
CA ALA A 30 -14.92 -0.59 15.73
C ALA A 30 -13.79 -1.36 15.05
N ALA A 31 -12.85 -0.63 14.46
CA ALA A 31 -11.61 -1.16 13.91
C ALA A 31 -10.42 -0.50 14.60
N ALA A 32 -9.39 -1.30 14.88
CA ALA A 32 -8.12 -0.80 15.38
C ALA A 32 -6.97 -1.54 14.69
N GLY A 33 -5.86 -0.83 14.46
CA GLY A 33 -4.68 -1.41 13.82
C GLY A 33 -3.41 -0.67 14.19
N PHE A 34 -2.32 -1.40 14.27
CA PHE A 34 -0.98 -0.87 14.42
C PHE A 34 -0.32 -0.77 13.06
N PHE A 35 0.07 0.44 12.67
CA PHE A 35 0.72 0.73 11.41
C PHE A 35 2.17 1.14 11.69
N PHE A 36 3.10 0.32 11.24
CA PHE A 36 4.53 0.58 11.37
C PHE A 36 5.05 1.27 10.11
N ARG A 37 5.87 2.31 10.30
CA ARG A 37 6.62 2.94 9.21
C ARG A 37 7.82 2.06 8.85
N THR A 38 7.53 0.87 8.33
CA THR A 38 8.52 -0.12 7.91
C THR A 38 7.93 -1.06 6.87
N GLY A 39 8.71 -1.38 5.85
CA GLY A 39 8.38 -2.28 4.77
C GLY A 39 9.64 -2.66 3.99
N ALA A 40 9.49 -3.21 2.78
CA ALA A 40 10.61 -3.73 1.99
C ALA A 40 11.69 -2.67 1.73
N ARG A 41 11.34 -1.39 1.53
CA ARG A 41 12.33 -0.33 1.32
C ARG A 41 13.24 -0.05 2.53
N ASP A 42 12.80 -0.45 3.74
CA ASP A 42 13.54 -0.23 4.98
C ASP A 42 14.49 -1.40 5.32
N GLU A 43 14.57 -2.39 4.46
CA GLU A 43 15.42 -3.56 4.58
C GLU A 43 16.81 -3.30 3.99
N ALA A 44 17.84 -3.90 4.57
CA ALA A 44 19.10 -4.04 3.87
C ALA A 44 18.97 -5.15 2.81
N SER A 45 19.67 -5.02 1.69
CA SER A 45 19.54 -5.95 0.56
C SER A 45 19.80 -7.42 0.94
N GLU A 46 20.66 -7.67 1.96
CA GLU A 46 20.99 -9.02 2.44
C GLU A 46 19.86 -9.70 3.21
N VAL A 47 18.89 -8.91 3.69
CA VAL A 47 17.73 -9.39 4.46
C VAL A 47 16.40 -9.08 3.78
N MET A 48 16.43 -8.84 2.46
CA MET A 48 15.25 -8.57 1.67
C MET A 48 14.18 -9.66 1.85
N GLY A 49 12.94 -9.25 2.13
CA GLY A 49 11.82 -10.12 2.48
C GLY A 49 11.61 -10.31 3.98
N VAL A 50 12.49 -9.75 4.84
CA VAL A 50 12.37 -9.93 6.30
C VAL A 50 11.11 -9.29 6.88
N SER A 51 10.60 -8.17 6.32
CA SER A 51 9.36 -7.53 6.78
C SER A 51 8.15 -8.42 6.58
N HIS A 52 8.02 -9.00 5.39
CA HIS A 52 6.93 -9.90 5.05
C HIS A 52 7.02 -11.22 5.85
N PHE A 53 8.22 -11.81 5.95
CA PHE A 53 8.42 -12.99 6.76
C PHE A 53 8.10 -12.73 8.26
N LEU A 54 8.50 -11.58 8.78
CA LEU A 54 8.16 -11.18 10.14
C LEU A 54 6.65 -11.00 10.34
N GLU A 55 5.93 -10.51 9.33
CA GLU A 55 4.47 -10.44 9.36
C GLU A 55 3.85 -11.80 9.66
N HIS A 56 4.25 -12.85 8.94
CA HIS A 56 3.81 -14.21 9.17
C HIS A 56 4.16 -14.70 10.58
N MET A 57 5.38 -14.42 11.04
CA MET A 57 5.87 -14.83 12.36
C MET A 57 5.09 -14.21 13.52
N MET A 58 4.44 -13.05 13.33
CA MET A 58 3.59 -12.42 14.36
C MET A 58 2.41 -13.33 14.75
N PHE A 59 1.90 -14.16 13.84
CA PHE A 59 0.79 -15.06 14.10
C PHE A 59 1.20 -16.45 14.59
N LYS A 60 2.51 -16.74 14.66
CA LYS A 60 3.03 -18.04 15.15
C LYS A 60 3.12 -18.16 16.67
N GLY A 61 2.69 -17.11 17.38
CA GLY A 61 2.56 -17.10 18.84
C GLY A 61 3.60 -16.26 19.56
N THR A 62 3.33 -16.06 20.82
CA THR A 62 4.04 -15.15 21.74
C THR A 62 4.55 -15.93 22.95
N GLU A 63 5.04 -15.22 23.96
CA GLU A 63 5.32 -15.83 25.26
C GLU A 63 4.06 -16.25 26.02
N THR A 64 2.91 -15.64 25.70
CA THR A 64 1.64 -15.84 26.43
C THR A 64 0.60 -16.64 25.63
N ARG A 65 0.72 -16.72 24.29
CA ARG A 65 -0.23 -17.40 23.42
C ARG A 65 0.47 -18.31 22.40
N THR A 66 -0.11 -19.45 22.14
CA THR A 66 0.23 -20.28 20.96
C THR A 66 -0.44 -19.70 19.71
N ALA A 67 -0.01 -20.11 18.51
CA ALA A 67 -0.66 -19.75 17.25
C ALA A 67 -2.16 -20.10 17.22
N GLU A 68 -2.52 -21.28 17.74
CA GLU A 68 -3.92 -21.68 17.84
C GLU A 68 -4.74 -20.75 18.75
N GLN A 69 -4.15 -20.32 19.88
CA GLN A 69 -4.80 -19.38 20.80
C GLN A 69 -4.92 -17.96 20.24
N VAL A 70 -4.02 -17.56 19.35
CA VAL A 70 -4.12 -16.29 18.62
C VAL A 70 -5.32 -16.35 17.67
N ASN A 71 -5.38 -17.38 16.81
CA ASN A 71 -6.46 -17.55 15.82
C ASN A 71 -7.81 -17.71 16.49
N SER A 72 -7.95 -18.65 17.44
CA SER A 72 -9.20 -18.87 18.16
C SER A 72 -9.64 -17.63 18.97
N GLY A 73 -8.69 -16.88 19.51
CA GLY A 73 -9.00 -15.64 20.23
C GLY A 73 -9.66 -14.59 19.32
N PHE A 74 -9.22 -14.42 18.10
CA PHE A 74 -9.88 -13.54 17.13
C PHE A 74 -11.23 -14.09 16.66
N ASP A 75 -11.31 -15.41 16.42
CA ASP A 75 -12.55 -16.07 16.02
C ASP A 75 -13.64 -15.95 17.08
N ASP A 76 -13.31 -16.14 18.35
CA ASP A 76 -14.23 -15.99 19.51
C ASP A 76 -14.81 -14.57 19.61
N LEU A 77 -14.07 -13.55 19.13
CA LEU A 77 -14.53 -12.16 19.09
C LEU A 77 -15.34 -11.83 17.81
N GLY A 78 -15.45 -12.77 16.87
CA GLY A 78 -16.03 -12.51 15.57
C GLY A 78 -15.24 -11.46 14.77
N ALA A 79 -13.92 -11.43 14.98
CA ALA A 79 -13.04 -10.43 14.37
C ALA A 79 -12.79 -10.71 12.89
N ASN A 80 -12.90 -9.68 12.07
CA ASN A 80 -12.23 -9.65 10.77
C ASN A 80 -10.83 -9.06 11.00
N HIS A 81 -9.82 -9.91 11.06
CA HIS A 81 -8.44 -9.52 11.31
C HIS A 81 -7.53 -9.93 10.15
N ASN A 82 -6.48 -9.17 9.95
CA ASN A 82 -5.45 -9.48 8.97
C ASN A 82 -4.20 -8.63 9.23
N ALA A 83 -3.18 -8.84 8.39
CA ALA A 83 -2.00 -8.00 8.29
C ALA A 83 -1.68 -7.77 6.81
N PHE A 84 -0.82 -6.80 6.53
CA PHE A 84 -0.21 -6.65 5.23
C PHE A 84 1.15 -5.99 5.35
N THR A 85 2.05 -6.38 4.47
CA THR A 85 3.34 -5.72 4.23
C THR A 85 3.37 -5.13 2.83
N SER A 86 3.85 -3.91 2.73
CA SER A 86 4.09 -3.23 1.46
C SER A 86 5.55 -2.77 1.35
N ALA A 87 5.88 -2.03 0.31
CA ALA A 87 7.20 -1.43 0.20
C ALA A 87 7.54 -0.51 1.39
N GLU A 88 6.55 0.17 2.00
CA GLU A 88 6.82 1.28 2.92
C GLU A 88 6.13 1.19 4.27
N GLN A 89 5.20 0.26 4.44
CA GLN A 89 4.46 0.08 5.69
C GLN A 89 4.06 -1.37 5.92
N THR A 90 3.97 -1.75 7.19
CA THR A 90 3.40 -3.01 7.65
C THR A 90 2.30 -2.71 8.65
N ALA A 91 1.15 -3.35 8.52
CA ALA A 91 0.01 -3.11 9.40
C ALA A 91 -0.62 -4.42 9.88
N TYR A 92 -1.10 -4.40 11.12
CA TYR A 92 -1.82 -5.49 11.78
C TYR A 92 -3.09 -4.92 12.37
N TYR A 93 -4.24 -5.49 12.04
CA TYR A 93 -5.52 -4.88 12.39
C TYR A 93 -6.62 -5.88 12.68
N ALA A 94 -7.61 -5.42 13.42
CA ALA A 94 -8.85 -6.14 13.66
C ALA A 94 -10.06 -5.21 13.57
N HIS A 95 -11.15 -5.73 13.01
CA HIS A 95 -12.45 -5.08 12.91
C HIS A 95 -13.47 -5.98 13.62
N VAL A 96 -14.10 -5.47 14.64
CA VAL A 96 -14.91 -6.22 15.60
C VAL A 96 -16.22 -5.51 15.93
N PRO A 97 -17.22 -6.17 16.55
CA PRO A 97 -18.27 -5.49 17.28
C PRO A 97 -17.65 -4.51 18.28
N PHE A 98 -18.26 -3.34 18.46
CA PHE A 98 -17.64 -2.25 19.23
C PHE A 98 -17.28 -2.61 20.68
N ASP A 99 -18.02 -3.54 21.31
CA ASP A 99 -17.80 -4.04 22.68
C ASP A 99 -16.65 -5.06 22.77
N ALA A 100 -16.18 -5.60 21.65
CA ALA A 100 -15.05 -6.51 21.56
C ALA A 100 -13.70 -5.82 21.23
N LEU A 101 -13.66 -4.46 21.19
CA LEU A 101 -12.46 -3.74 20.79
C LEU A 101 -11.28 -3.96 21.76
N ASP A 102 -11.50 -3.85 23.07
CA ASP A 102 -10.42 -4.03 24.06
C ASP A 102 -9.81 -5.44 24.02
N PRO A 103 -10.59 -6.54 24.05
CA PRO A 103 -10.00 -7.87 23.91
C PRO A 103 -9.30 -8.07 22.54
N ALA A 104 -9.79 -7.49 21.44
CA ALA A 104 -9.08 -7.53 20.17
C ALA A 104 -7.72 -6.78 20.23
N MET A 105 -7.69 -5.63 20.91
CA MET A 105 -6.45 -4.89 21.16
C MET A 105 -5.45 -5.68 22.00
N GLU A 106 -5.91 -6.48 22.97
CA GLU A 106 -5.03 -7.35 23.77
C GLU A 106 -4.33 -8.41 22.91
N ILE A 107 -5.05 -8.99 21.95
CA ILE A 107 -4.46 -9.97 21.02
C ILE A 107 -3.51 -9.26 20.04
N LEU A 108 -3.93 -8.14 19.45
CA LEU A 108 -3.08 -7.37 18.53
C LEU A 108 -1.76 -6.93 19.18
N ALA A 109 -1.83 -6.36 20.38
CA ALA A 109 -0.62 -5.90 21.08
C ALA A 109 0.31 -7.07 21.46
N ASP A 110 -0.24 -8.23 21.78
CA ASP A 110 0.52 -9.42 22.15
C ASP A 110 1.24 -10.01 20.94
N ILE A 111 0.56 -10.20 19.81
CA ILE A 111 1.19 -10.76 18.59
C ILE A 111 2.35 -9.89 18.09
N LEU A 112 2.31 -8.57 18.35
CA LEU A 112 3.38 -7.62 18.00
C LEU A 112 4.63 -7.75 18.90
N ARG A 113 4.67 -8.76 19.78
CA ARG A 113 5.85 -9.17 20.56
C ARG A 113 6.06 -10.69 20.40
N PRO A 114 6.36 -11.14 19.15
CA PRO A 114 6.43 -12.56 18.81
C PRO A 114 7.61 -13.25 19.50
N SER A 115 7.42 -14.52 19.80
CA SER A 115 8.50 -15.35 20.38
C SER A 115 9.64 -15.61 19.40
N LEU A 116 9.36 -15.64 18.08
CA LEU A 116 10.31 -15.98 17.01
C LEU A 116 11.07 -17.29 17.31
N ARG A 117 10.31 -18.34 17.66
CA ARG A 117 10.88 -19.66 17.96
C ARG A 117 11.56 -20.25 16.71
N PRO A 118 12.74 -20.87 16.83
CA PRO A 118 13.44 -21.43 15.68
C PRO A 118 12.61 -22.45 14.87
N ASP A 119 11.86 -23.33 15.56
CA ASP A 119 11.05 -24.35 14.89
C ASP A 119 9.93 -23.71 14.04
N ASP A 120 9.24 -22.70 14.56
CA ASP A 120 8.21 -21.96 13.83
C ASP A 120 8.81 -21.17 12.65
N PHE A 121 10.01 -20.63 12.85
CA PHE A 121 10.75 -19.90 11.82
C PHE A 121 11.13 -20.82 10.65
N ASP A 122 11.66 -22.02 10.93
CA ASP A 122 12.06 -22.97 9.89
C ASP A 122 10.85 -23.51 9.12
N GLU A 123 9.72 -23.75 9.79
CA GLU A 123 8.47 -24.14 9.15
C GLU A 123 7.98 -23.02 8.23
N GLU A 124 7.89 -21.79 8.73
CA GLU A 124 7.32 -20.66 8.00
C GLU A 124 8.22 -20.22 6.83
N LYS A 125 9.55 -20.38 6.96
CA LYS A 125 10.48 -20.17 5.84
C LYS A 125 10.07 -21.01 4.62
N GLY A 126 9.66 -22.26 4.84
CA GLY A 126 9.16 -23.13 3.78
C GLY A 126 7.92 -22.54 3.09
N VAL A 127 6.97 -22.04 3.89
CA VAL A 127 5.74 -21.41 3.39
C VAL A 127 6.04 -20.17 2.53
N ILE A 128 6.95 -19.29 3.00
CA ILE A 128 7.35 -18.09 2.23
C ILE A 128 8.01 -18.47 0.90
N LEU A 129 8.87 -19.50 0.89
CA LEU A 129 9.51 -19.96 -0.35
C LEU A 129 8.49 -20.55 -1.34
N GLU A 130 7.45 -21.25 -0.86
CA GLU A 130 6.34 -21.73 -1.69
C GLU A 130 5.51 -20.55 -2.22
N GLU A 131 5.29 -19.51 -1.42
CA GLU A 131 4.59 -18.31 -1.85
C GLU A 131 5.37 -17.55 -2.94
N ILE A 132 6.68 -17.37 -2.78
CA ILE A 132 7.55 -16.78 -3.82
C ILE A 132 7.44 -17.58 -5.12
N ALA A 133 7.48 -18.91 -5.05
CA ALA A 133 7.33 -19.78 -6.21
C ALA A 133 5.95 -19.62 -6.88
N MET A 134 4.88 -19.47 -6.11
CA MET A 134 3.53 -19.22 -6.63
C MET A 134 3.44 -17.89 -7.39
N TYR A 135 4.06 -16.81 -6.89
CA TYR A 135 4.09 -15.52 -7.58
C TYR A 135 5.00 -15.54 -8.82
N ALA A 136 6.08 -16.33 -8.80
CA ALA A 136 6.94 -16.52 -9.98
C ALA A 136 6.22 -17.21 -11.16
N ASP A 137 5.13 -17.92 -10.91
CA ASP A 137 4.26 -18.51 -11.94
C ASP A 137 3.19 -17.53 -12.49
N GLN A 138 3.10 -16.32 -11.96
CA GLN A 138 2.11 -15.32 -12.37
C GLN A 138 2.75 -14.25 -13.28
N PRO A 139 2.42 -14.22 -14.58
CA PRO A 139 3.08 -13.34 -15.57
C PRO A 139 3.05 -11.86 -15.18
N PHE A 140 1.92 -11.37 -14.66
CA PHE A 140 1.79 -9.98 -14.23
C PHE A 140 2.79 -9.63 -13.11
N TRP A 141 2.92 -10.48 -12.08
CA TRP A 141 3.80 -10.19 -10.95
C TRP A 141 5.26 -10.22 -11.34
N VAL A 142 5.67 -11.18 -12.18
CA VAL A 142 7.05 -11.25 -12.70
C VAL A 142 7.39 -10.00 -13.50
N LEU A 143 6.47 -9.54 -14.34
CA LEU A 143 6.63 -8.29 -15.09
C LEU A 143 6.71 -7.07 -14.17
N TYR A 144 5.80 -6.98 -13.21
CA TYR A 144 5.69 -5.85 -12.28
C TYR A 144 6.94 -5.70 -11.41
N GLU A 145 7.40 -6.79 -10.79
CA GLU A 145 8.62 -6.77 -9.96
C GLU A 145 9.86 -6.40 -10.79
N GLY A 146 10.02 -7.02 -11.97
CA GLY A 146 11.13 -6.68 -12.87
C GLY A 146 11.07 -5.24 -13.39
N ALA A 147 9.87 -4.70 -13.58
CA ALA A 147 9.66 -3.30 -13.95
C ALA A 147 10.07 -2.36 -12.81
N LEU A 148 9.66 -2.64 -11.56
CA LEU A 148 10.07 -1.85 -10.39
C LEU A 148 11.58 -1.92 -10.14
N GLU A 149 12.20 -3.10 -10.24
CA GLU A 149 13.65 -3.25 -10.13
C GLU A 149 14.39 -2.39 -11.17
N ARG A 150 13.93 -2.41 -12.43
CA ARG A 150 14.54 -1.60 -13.49
C ARG A 150 14.26 -0.11 -13.32
N TYR A 151 13.06 0.25 -12.84
CA TYR A 151 12.64 1.62 -12.62
C TYR A 151 13.41 2.29 -11.48
N TYR A 152 13.53 1.60 -10.36
CA TYR A 152 14.17 2.13 -9.15
C TYR A 152 15.68 1.86 -9.09
N GLY A 153 16.20 0.87 -9.80
CA GLY A 153 17.64 0.51 -9.82
C GLY A 153 18.19 0.23 -8.43
N ASP A 154 19.18 1.01 -8.00
CA ASP A 154 19.80 0.84 -6.68
C ASP A 154 18.99 1.49 -5.53
N HIS A 155 17.89 2.13 -5.82
CA HIS A 155 17.04 2.71 -4.78
C HIS A 155 16.30 1.63 -3.99
N PRO A 156 16.14 1.75 -2.65
CA PRO A 156 15.51 0.69 -1.84
C PRO A 156 14.06 0.33 -2.22
N LEU A 157 13.34 1.18 -2.94
CA LEU A 157 12.02 0.84 -3.50
C LEU A 157 12.06 -0.23 -4.60
N ALA A 158 13.25 -0.62 -5.08
CA ALA A 158 13.44 -1.78 -5.94
C ALA A 158 13.33 -3.13 -5.19
N HIS A 159 13.33 -3.12 -3.86
CA HIS A 159 13.25 -4.34 -3.07
C HIS A 159 11.88 -5.02 -3.25
N ARG A 160 11.91 -6.33 -3.49
CA ARG A 160 10.71 -7.17 -3.51
C ARG A 160 10.16 -7.35 -2.12
N VAL A 161 8.86 -7.21 -1.95
CA VAL A 161 8.21 -7.35 -0.63
C VAL A 161 8.42 -8.75 -0.04
N LEU A 162 8.30 -9.79 -0.87
CA LEU A 162 8.52 -11.17 -0.45
C LEU A 162 10.01 -11.54 -0.34
N GLY A 163 10.91 -10.71 -0.85
CA GLY A 163 12.31 -11.07 -1.02
C GLY A 163 12.55 -11.97 -2.23
N THR A 164 13.69 -12.64 -2.26
CA THR A 164 14.04 -13.65 -3.25
C THR A 164 14.27 -15.01 -2.57
N PRO A 165 14.25 -16.13 -3.31
CA PRO A 165 14.59 -17.44 -2.73
C PRO A 165 15.94 -17.43 -2.00
N GLU A 166 16.92 -16.70 -2.53
CA GLU A 166 18.28 -16.61 -1.97
C GLU A 166 18.27 -15.83 -0.67
N THR A 167 17.64 -14.64 -0.64
CA THR A 167 17.62 -13.80 0.57
C THR A 167 16.82 -14.45 1.69
N VAL A 168 15.63 -15.01 1.39
CA VAL A 168 14.79 -15.68 2.39
C VAL A 168 15.47 -16.95 2.92
N THR A 169 16.15 -17.73 2.07
CA THR A 169 16.92 -18.91 2.52
C THR A 169 18.05 -18.51 3.47
N ALA A 170 18.71 -17.37 3.22
CA ALA A 170 19.82 -16.89 4.05
C ALA A 170 19.37 -16.25 5.38
N LEU A 171 18.07 -15.88 5.53
CA LEU A 171 17.55 -15.31 6.78
C LEU A 171 17.70 -16.30 7.94
N THR A 172 18.01 -15.76 9.12
CA THR A 172 18.07 -16.49 10.40
C THR A 172 17.18 -15.81 11.45
N PRO A 173 16.78 -16.52 12.52
CA PRO A 173 16.03 -15.92 13.61
C PRO A 173 16.74 -14.70 14.24
N GLU A 174 18.08 -14.70 14.30
CA GLU A 174 18.89 -13.62 14.88
C GLU A 174 18.85 -12.37 13.97
N LEU A 175 18.95 -12.54 12.64
CA LEU A 175 18.82 -11.43 11.68
C LEU A 175 17.41 -10.81 11.75
N MET A 176 16.38 -11.66 11.79
CA MET A 176 15.00 -11.21 11.95
C MET A 176 14.78 -10.49 13.28
N ARG A 177 15.32 -11.02 14.40
CA ARG A 177 15.24 -10.36 15.70
C ARG A 177 15.92 -8.99 15.67
N GLY A 178 17.09 -8.89 15.07
CA GLY A 178 17.80 -7.62 14.92
C GLY A 178 17.03 -6.59 14.08
N TYR A 179 16.31 -7.05 13.03
CA TYR A 179 15.41 -6.19 12.26
C TYR A 179 14.20 -5.76 13.10
N PHE A 180 13.53 -6.69 13.77
CA PHE A 180 12.42 -6.43 14.67
C PHE A 180 12.77 -5.40 15.74
N ASP A 181 13.87 -5.59 16.48
CA ASP A 181 14.28 -4.71 17.57
C ASP A 181 14.54 -3.27 17.08
N ARG A 182 15.02 -3.11 15.86
CA ARG A 182 15.27 -1.79 15.26
C ARG A 182 14.00 -1.11 14.72
N ARG A 183 13.10 -1.87 14.07
CA ARG A 183 11.99 -1.30 13.31
C ARG A 183 10.66 -1.28 14.07
N TYR A 184 10.44 -2.21 15.03
CA TYR A 184 9.19 -2.36 15.75
C TYR A 184 9.22 -1.66 17.12
N SER A 185 9.74 -0.42 17.11
CA SER A 185 9.79 0.46 18.26
C SER A 185 8.50 1.28 18.42
N ALA A 186 8.22 1.75 19.64
CA ALA A 186 7.00 2.49 19.97
C ALA A 186 6.86 3.81 19.20
N ASP A 187 7.97 4.48 18.92
CA ASP A 187 8.03 5.75 18.17
C ASP A 187 8.00 5.57 16.65
N ASN A 188 7.98 4.32 16.15
CA ASN A 188 7.84 3.98 14.74
C ASN A 188 6.47 3.39 14.38
N VAL A 189 5.49 3.51 15.26
CA VAL A 189 4.16 2.92 15.08
C VAL A 189 3.06 3.90 15.48
N VAL A 190 1.95 3.85 14.77
CA VAL A 190 0.69 4.46 15.17
C VAL A 190 -0.35 3.39 15.45
N LEU A 191 -1.07 3.53 16.56
CA LEU A 191 -2.34 2.87 16.77
C LEU A 191 -3.44 3.74 16.14
N ALA A 192 -3.96 3.30 15.01
CA ALA A 192 -5.08 3.93 14.35
C ALA A 192 -6.38 3.20 14.71
N ALA A 193 -7.44 3.93 15.04
CA ALA A 193 -8.73 3.33 15.34
C ALA A 193 -9.89 4.13 14.73
N SER A 194 -10.99 3.48 14.45
CA SER A 194 -12.23 4.16 14.08
C SER A 194 -13.46 3.33 14.43
N GLY A 195 -14.60 4.02 14.51
CA GLY A 195 -15.88 3.42 14.81
C GLY A 195 -16.45 3.85 16.16
N ARG A 196 -17.32 3.01 16.72
CA ARG A 196 -17.88 3.29 18.04
C ARG A 196 -16.89 2.88 19.13
N LEU A 197 -16.21 3.87 19.70
CA LEU A 197 -15.20 3.65 20.74
C LEU A 197 -15.16 4.85 21.70
N ASP A 198 -14.62 4.60 22.89
CA ASP A 198 -14.26 5.62 23.88
C ASP A 198 -12.75 5.87 23.74
N PHE A 199 -12.37 7.09 23.38
CA PHE A 199 -10.96 7.42 23.13
C PHE A 199 -10.10 7.37 24.38
N ASP A 200 -10.60 7.85 25.52
CA ASP A 200 -9.86 7.81 26.79
C ASP A 200 -9.59 6.37 27.21
N ARG A 201 -10.56 5.49 27.02
CA ARG A 201 -10.41 4.04 27.26
C ARG A 201 -9.42 3.42 26.29
N LEU A 202 -9.45 3.79 25.00
CA LEU A 202 -8.45 3.33 24.01
C LEU A 202 -7.04 3.72 24.43
N VAL A 203 -6.82 4.98 24.88
CA VAL A 203 -5.53 5.46 25.36
C VAL A 203 -5.07 4.69 26.62
N GLN A 204 -5.96 4.46 27.59
CA GLN A 204 -5.65 3.68 28.79
C GLN A 204 -5.29 2.22 28.45
N THR A 205 -6.02 1.61 27.52
CA THR A 205 -5.73 0.25 27.04
C THR A 205 -4.38 0.20 26.32
N ALA A 206 -4.10 1.16 25.45
CA ALA A 206 -2.81 1.27 24.75
C ALA A 206 -1.64 1.50 25.73
N GLU A 207 -1.79 2.36 26.74
CA GLU A 207 -0.77 2.57 27.77
C GLU A 207 -0.47 1.28 28.54
N ARG A 208 -1.51 0.55 28.95
CA ARG A 208 -1.38 -0.73 29.66
C ARG A 208 -0.67 -1.79 28.83
N LEU A 209 -0.97 -1.88 27.53
CA LEU A 209 -0.48 -2.93 26.65
C LEU A 209 0.87 -2.59 26.02
N CYS A 210 1.07 -1.34 25.65
CA CYS A 210 2.18 -0.89 24.79
C CYS A 210 3.10 0.12 25.50
N GLY A 211 2.75 0.64 26.68
CA GLY A 211 3.53 1.68 27.38
C GLY A 211 4.97 1.25 27.72
N ALA A 212 5.22 -0.06 27.86
CA ALA A 212 6.55 -0.61 28.09
C ALA A 212 7.32 -0.96 26.80
N TRP A 213 6.76 -0.70 25.61
CA TRP A 213 7.47 -0.98 24.38
C TRP A 213 8.70 -0.09 24.24
N PRO A 214 9.82 -0.63 23.73
CA PRO A 214 11.06 0.13 23.60
C PRO A 214 10.89 1.25 22.56
N THR A 215 11.61 2.35 22.77
CA THR A 215 11.83 3.40 21.78
C THR A 215 13.05 3.04 20.91
N GLY A 216 13.14 3.60 19.72
CA GLY A 216 14.23 3.35 18.79
C GLY A 216 14.64 4.60 18.05
N ASP A 217 15.48 4.41 17.07
CA ASP A 217 15.78 5.39 16.01
C ASP A 217 15.71 4.62 14.69
N PRO A 218 14.50 4.31 14.22
CA PRO A 218 14.34 3.45 13.06
C PRO A 218 14.90 4.09 11.79
N GLY A 219 14.87 5.41 11.70
CA GLY A 219 15.28 6.18 10.52
C GLY A 219 14.75 5.59 9.19
N ARG A 220 14.44 6.42 8.23
CA ARG A 220 14.19 5.93 6.86
C ARG A 220 15.16 6.61 5.92
N ASP A 221 15.90 5.83 5.15
CA ASP A 221 16.68 6.35 4.05
C ASP A 221 15.75 6.61 2.86
N HIS A 222 15.61 7.89 2.50
CA HIS A 222 14.80 8.27 1.33
C HIS A 222 15.52 8.00 0.02
N GLY A 223 16.85 7.83 0.06
CA GLY A 223 17.67 7.67 -1.13
C GLY A 223 17.58 8.85 -2.10
N SER A 224 18.25 8.74 -3.22
CA SER A 224 18.05 9.61 -4.38
C SER A 224 17.61 8.76 -5.55
N MET A 225 16.40 8.99 -6.05
CA MET A 225 15.93 8.31 -7.24
C MET A 225 16.50 8.98 -8.49
N SER A 226 16.99 8.19 -9.45
CA SER A 226 17.31 8.63 -10.79
C SER A 226 16.61 7.76 -11.79
N PHE A 227 15.64 8.31 -12.50
CA PHE A 227 14.93 7.59 -13.56
C PHE A 227 15.79 7.56 -14.83
N THR A 228 15.79 6.41 -15.50
CA THR A 228 16.41 6.25 -16.83
C THR A 228 15.39 5.58 -17.76
N PRO A 229 14.91 6.30 -18.77
CA PRO A 229 14.04 5.74 -19.80
C PRO A 229 14.72 4.54 -20.49
N GLY A 230 13.93 3.68 -21.09
CA GLY A 230 14.48 2.56 -21.83
C GLY A 230 13.47 1.46 -22.09
N GLU A 231 14.01 0.32 -22.48
CA GLU A 231 13.21 -0.86 -22.81
C GLU A 231 13.77 -2.07 -22.05
N LEU A 232 12.88 -2.94 -21.60
CA LEU A 232 13.21 -4.20 -20.94
C LEU A 232 12.27 -5.29 -21.48
N GLU A 233 12.85 -6.41 -21.88
CA GLU A 233 12.11 -7.62 -22.21
C GLU A 233 12.30 -8.64 -21.10
N ILE A 234 11.20 -9.18 -20.56
CA ILE A 234 11.21 -10.20 -19.51
C ILE A 234 10.66 -11.50 -20.08
N GLU A 235 11.40 -12.58 -19.88
CA GLU A 235 10.93 -13.90 -20.29
C GLU A 235 9.75 -14.35 -19.41
N LEU A 236 8.61 -14.64 -20.05
CA LEU A 236 7.41 -15.19 -19.42
C LEU A 236 7.00 -16.47 -20.15
N PRO A 237 7.68 -17.60 -19.90
CA PRO A 237 7.62 -18.77 -20.78
C PRO A 237 6.24 -19.43 -20.86
N ASN A 238 5.36 -19.19 -19.90
CA ASN A 238 4.01 -19.77 -19.86
C ASN A 238 2.91 -18.77 -20.27
N ALA A 239 3.26 -17.52 -20.55
CA ALA A 239 2.30 -16.51 -20.93
C ALA A 239 1.88 -16.68 -22.40
N GLN A 240 0.58 -16.76 -22.63
CA GLN A 240 0.02 -16.81 -23.98
C GLN A 240 -0.36 -15.43 -24.51
N GLN A 241 -0.39 -14.46 -23.65
CA GLN A 241 -0.68 -13.06 -23.94
C GLN A 241 0.60 -12.23 -23.86
N ARG A 242 0.56 -11.07 -24.48
CA ARG A 242 1.59 -10.06 -24.36
C ARG A 242 1.21 -9.14 -23.20
N TYR A 243 2.13 -8.96 -22.26
CA TYR A 243 2.05 -8.04 -21.15
C TYR A 243 2.95 -6.85 -21.44
N LEU A 244 2.41 -5.65 -21.28
CA LEU A 244 3.13 -4.40 -21.49
C LEU A 244 2.94 -3.51 -20.28
N MET A 245 4.03 -2.96 -19.76
CA MET A 245 4.03 -1.97 -18.71
C MET A 245 4.82 -0.74 -19.16
N LEU A 246 4.17 0.43 -19.17
CA LEU A 246 4.80 1.71 -19.49
C LEU A 246 4.85 2.55 -18.23
N MET A 247 6.04 2.93 -17.80
CA MET A 247 6.26 3.64 -16.55
C MET A 247 6.91 5.00 -16.81
N ALA A 248 6.39 6.02 -16.14
CA ALA A 248 6.97 7.37 -16.09
C ALA A 248 7.17 7.83 -14.65
N PRO A 249 8.14 8.71 -14.37
CA PRO A 249 8.28 9.33 -13.06
C PRO A 249 7.04 10.14 -12.67
N SER A 250 6.74 10.12 -11.39
CA SER A 250 5.65 10.91 -10.84
C SER A 250 6.01 11.48 -9.46
N VAL A 251 5.08 12.24 -8.90
CA VAL A 251 5.24 12.93 -7.62
C VAL A 251 5.09 11.99 -6.44
N GLY A 252 5.73 12.33 -5.33
CA GLY A 252 5.58 11.62 -4.06
C GLY A 252 4.26 11.92 -3.37
N ILE A 253 3.95 11.11 -2.35
CA ILE A 253 2.66 11.15 -1.65
C ILE A 253 2.39 12.47 -0.91
N ALA A 254 3.43 13.21 -0.52
CA ALA A 254 3.29 14.52 0.13
C ALA A 254 3.06 15.67 -0.84
N ASP A 255 3.31 15.48 -2.15
CA ASP A 255 3.16 16.50 -3.16
C ASP A 255 1.67 16.77 -3.47
N PRO A 256 1.20 18.03 -3.45
CA PRO A 256 -0.18 18.36 -3.79
C PRO A 256 -0.55 18.06 -5.25
N LEU A 257 0.40 18.01 -6.18
CA LEU A 257 0.14 17.64 -7.58
C LEU A 257 -0.36 16.22 -7.75
N LYS A 258 -0.25 15.36 -6.73
CA LYS A 258 -0.80 13.99 -6.77
C LYS A 258 -2.30 13.96 -7.09
N TYR A 259 -3.07 14.97 -6.67
CA TYR A 259 -4.50 15.03 -6.95
C TYR A 259 -4.77 15.29 -8.43
N ALA A 260 -3.98 16.15 -9.05
CA ALA A 260 -4.04 16.39 -10.49
C ALA A 260 -3.55 15.17 -11.29
N GLY A 261 -2.46 14.54 -10.84
CA GLY A 261 -1.93 13.31 -11.40
C GLY A 261 -2.95 12.18 -11.37
N ALA A 262 -3.56 11.91 -10.21
CA ALA A 262 -4.56 10.86 -10.06
C ALA A 262 -5.76 11.06 -11.00
N GLN A 263 -6.19 12.31 -11.22
CA GLN A 263 -7.30 12.61 -12.14
C GLN A 263 -6.87 12.47 -13.60
N ALA A 264 -5.70 12.97 -13.97
CA ALA A 264 -5.16 12.86 -15.33
C ALA A 264 -5.00 11.39 -15.75
N LEU A 265 -4.39 10.57 -14.89
CA LEU A 265 -4.17 9.15 -15.19
C LEU A 265 -5.46 8.36 -15.23
N ARG A 266 -6.45 8.75 -14.42
CA ARG A 266 -7.78 8.14 -14.46
C ARG A 266 -8.53 8.45 -15.76
N VAL A 267 -8.44 9.68 -16.26
CA VAL A 267 -9.01 10.05 -17.56
C VAL A 267 -8.37 9.22 -18.67
N LEU A 268 -7.05 8.98 -18.58
CA LEU A 268 -6.30 8.21 -19.57
C LEU A 268 -6.59 6.71 -19.50
N GLY A 269 -6.61 6.10 -18.29
CA GLY A 269 -6.60 4.65 -18.15
C GLY A 269 -7.46 4.09 -17.01
N ASP A 270 -8.66 4.66 -16.72
CA ASP A 270 -9.65 3.96 -15.88
C ASP A 270 -10.21 2.73 -16.60
N GLN A 271 -10.66 1.73 -15.86
CA GLN A 271 -11.19 0.47 -16.41
C GLN A 271 -12.34 0.66 -17.38
N GLU A 272 -13.17 1.69 -17.17
CA GLU A 272 -14.30 2.00 -18.03
C GLU A 272 -14.38 3.50 -18.34
N GLY A 273 -14.61 3.82 -19.61
CA GLY A 273 -14.86 5.17 -20.08
C GLY A 273 -13.63 6.09 -20.13
N SER A 274 -12.44 5.55 -20.03
CA SER A 274 -11.15 6.23 -20.22
C SER A 274 -10.72 6.22 -21.70
N THR A 275 -9.65 6.97 -21.99
CA THR A 275 -9.06 6.97 -23.33
C THR A 275 -8.58 5.56 -23.72
N PHE A 276 -7.86 4.85 -22.85
CA PHE A 276 -7.41 3.49 -23.10
C PHE A 276 -8.57 2.51 -23.27
N PHE A 277 -9.63 2.66 -22.50
CA PHE A 277 -10.82 1.83 -22.66
C PHE A 277 -11.37 1.93 -24.09
N TRP A 278 -11.57 3.15 -24.61
CA TRP A 278 -12.17 3.35 -25.93
C TRP A 278 -11.25 3.00 -27.09
N GLU A 279 -9.95 3.31 -26.96
CA GLU A 279 -8.98 3.11 -28.04
C GLU A 279 -8.43 1.67 -28.11
N LEU A 280 -8.37 0.96 -26.97
CA LEU A 280 -7.72 -0.34 -26.88
C LEU A 280 -8.68 -1.47 -26.51
N VAL A 281 -9.51 -1.29 -25.48
CA VAL A 281 -10.35 -2.38 -24.96
C VAL A 281 -11.63 -2.52 -25.78
N GLU A 282 -12.37 -1.44 -25.99
CA GLU A 282 -13.64 -1.47 -26.73
C GLU A 282 -13.42 -1.84 -28.23
N THR A 283 -12.24 -1.53 -28.77
CA THR A 283 -11.85 -1.94 -30.14
C THR A 283 -11.45 -3.41 -30.24
N GLY A 284 -11.27 -4.10 -29.12
CA GLY A 284 -10.82 -5.50 -29.08
C GLY A 284 -9.32 -5.69 -29.31
N LEU A 285 -8.52 -4.61 -29.30
CA LEU A 285 -7.05 -4.69 -29.45
C LEU A 285 -6.38 -5.18 -28.16
N ALA A 286 -6.91 -4.84 -26.99
CA ALA A 286 -6.43 -5.29 -25.70
C ALA A 286 -7.57 -5.88 -24.86
N GLU A 287 -7.26 -6.83 -23.99
CA GLU A 287 -8.18 -7.37 -22.99
C GLU A 287 -8.28 -6.44 -21.78
N GLU A 288 -7.14 -5.85 -21.40
CA GLU A 288 -7.03 -4.90 -20.31
C GLU A 288 -6.08 -3.78 -20.70
N ALA A 289 -6.45 -2.55 -20.37
CA ALA A 289 -5.60 -1.37 -20.51
C ALA A 289 -5.95 -0.37 -19.42
N THR A 290 -5.09 -0.25 -18.43
CA THR A 290 -5.29 0.60 -17.26
C THR A 290 -4.09 1.51 -17.03
N MET A 291 -4.31 2.61 -16.31
CA MET A 291 -3.23 3.47 -15.85
C MET A 291 -3.52 4.00 -14.45
N HIS A 292 -2.51 3.99 -13.59
CA HIS A 292 -2.64 4.46 -12.22
C HIS A 292 -1.40 5.20 -11.74
N LEU A 293 -1.57 5.91 -10.65
CA LEU A 293 -0.53 6.66 -9.96
C LEU A 293 -0.20 5.94 -8.65
N ASP A 294 1.03 5.48 -8.53
CA ASP A 294 1.58 5.02 -7.25
C ASP A 294 2.45 6.12 -6.65
N THR A 295 2.02 6.61 -5.50
CA THR A 295 2.76 7.65 -4.76
C THR A 295 3.51 7.02 -3.59
N ARG A 296 4.81 7.29 -3.51
CA ARG A 296 5.72 6.82 -2.46
C ARG A 296 6.20 7.98 -1.61
N ASP A 297 6.89 7.67 -0.51
CA ASP A 297 7.58 8.67 0.31
C ASP A 297 8.77 9.26 -0.46
N GLY A 298 8.60 10.49 -0.97
CA GLY A 298 9.61 11.24 -1.72
C GLY A 298 9.60 11.09 -3.24
N CYS A 299 8.90 10.11 -3.80
CA CYS A 299 8.80 9.89 -5.27
C CYS A 299 7.50 9.18 -5.62
N GLY A 300 7.32 8.85 -6.89
CA GLY A 300 6.17 8.08 -7.37
C GLY A 300 6.36 7.64 -8.82
N GLU A 301 5.45 6.79 -9.27
CA GLU A 301 5.40 6.29 -10.62
C GLU A 301 3.99 6.36 -11.21
N ALA A 302 3.92 6.74 -12.48
CA ALA A 302 2.74 6.57 -13.32
C ALA A 302 2.90 5.28 -14.10
N ILE A 303 1.97 4.34 -13.96
CA ILE A 303 2.09 2.99 -14.53
C ILE A 303 0.89 2.71 -15.42
N ALA A 304 1.13 2.49 -16.71
CA ALA A 304 0.16 1.88 -17.60
C ALA A 304 0.42 0.37 -17.68
N THR A 305 -0.63 -0.42 -17.48
CA THR A 305 -0.60 -1.88 -17.62
C THR A 305 -1.55 -2.30 -18.72
N ILE A 306 -1.05 -3.05 -19.69
CA ILE A 306 -1.83 -3.47 -20.85
C ILE A 306 -1.59 -4.96 -21.11
N ILE A 307 -2.68 -5.68 -21.39
CA ILE A 307 -2.65 -7.10 -21.72
C ILE A 307 -3.36 -7.28 -23.07
N CYS A 308 -2.68 -7.88 -24.03
CA CYS A 308 -3.23 -8.06 -25.38
C CYS A 308 -2.76 -9.37 -26.03
N ALA A 309 -3.37 -9.71 -27.16
CA ALA A 309 -2.86 -10.77 -28.02
C ALA A 309 -1.48 -10.37 -28.61
N PRO A 310 -0.54 -11.32 -28.77
CA PRO A 310 0.80 -11.02 -29.28
C PRO A 310 0.82 -10.27 -30.62
N GLU A 311 -0.09 -10.61 -31.52
CA GLU A 311 -0.22 -9.97 -32.84
C GLU A 311 -0.65 -8.50 -32.78
N ASN A 312 -1.25 -8.05 -31.67
CA ASN A 312 -1.69 -6.67 -31.48
C ASN A 312 -0.65 -5.79 -30.75
N ALA A 313 0.41 -6.41 -30.20
CA ALA A 313 1.29 -5.76 -29.25
C ALA A 313 1.94 -4.47 -29.75
N GLU A 314 2.45 -4.45 -30.98
CA GLU A 314 3.08 -3.27 -31.57
C GLU A 314 2.06 -2.12 -31.74
N GLN A 315 0.88 -2.43 -32.27
CA GLN A 315 -0.18 -1.43 -32.46
C GLN A 315 -0.70 -0.89 -31.13
N VAL A 316 -0.88 -1.76 -30.14
CA VAL A 316 -1.35 -1.38 -28.79
C VAL A 316 -0.35 -0.46 -28.10
N GLU A 317 0.95 -0.78 -28.18
CA GLU A 317 1.99 0.07 -27.60
C GLU A 317 2.08 1.43 -28.30
N GLU A 318 1.99 1.47 -29.62
CA GLU A 318 1.98 2.72 -30.40
C GLU A 318 0.81 3.61 -29.96
N ILE A 319 -0.40 3.04 -29.84
CA ILE A 319 -1.59 3.77 -29.40
C ILE A 319 -1.38 4.27 -27.95
N ALA A 320 -0.94 3.39 -27.04
CA ALA A 320 -0.75 3.76 -25.64
C ALA A 320 0.24 4.92 -25.47
N ARG A 321 1.40 4.85 -26.12
CA ARG A 321 2.41 5.92 -26.10
C ARG A 321 1.87 7.23 -26.69
N ARG A 322 1.13 7.16 -27.78
CA ARG A 322 0.48 8.32 -28.40
C ARG A 322 -0.49 8.99 -27.45
N GLU A 323 -1.36 8.22 -26.79
CA GLU A 323 -2.37 8.77 -25.90
C GLU A 323 -1.74 9.28 -24.58
N MET A 324 -0.70 8.63 -24.07
CA MET A 324 0.08 9.14 -22.93
C MET A 324 0.72 10.51 -23.26
N ALA A 325 1.34 10.65 -24.42
CA ALA A 325 1.96 11.91 -24.85
C ALA A 325 0.93 13.04 -25.07
N ARG A 326 -0.31 12.69 -25.37
CA ARG A 326 -1.41 13.63 -25.68
C ARG A 326 -2.40 13.84 -24.56
N VAL A 327 -2.18 13.28 -23.38
CA VAL A 327 -3.17 13.32 -22.28
C VAL A 327 -3.59 14.75 -21.94
N ALA A 328 -2.70 15.73 -22.03
CA ALA A 328 -3.02 17.15 -21.82
C ALA A 328 -4.07 17.71 -22.79
N GLU A 329 -4.22 17.10 -23.98
CA GLU A 329 -5.20 17.50 -24.99
C GLU A 329 -6.58 16.85 -24.76
N THR A 330 -6.60 15.68 -24.10
CA THR A 330 -7.81 14.86 -23.87
C THR A 330 -8.49 15.15 -22.54
N VAL A 331 -7.78 15.77 -21.61
CA VAL A 331 -8.33 16.17 -20.30
C VAL A 331 -9.10 17.50 -20.45
N ASP A 332 -10.40 17.39 -20.67
CA ASP A 332 -11.34 18.50 -20.65
C ASP A 332 -12.14 18.54 -19.33
N GLU A 333 -12.97 19.56 -19.15
CA GLU A 333 -13.77 19.72 -17.92
C GLU A 333 -14.76 18.59 -17.71
N ASP A 334 -15.35 18.04 -18.78
CA ASP A 334 -16.31 16.92 -18.69
C ASP A 334 -15.59 15.63 -18.25
N ALA A 335 -14.37 15.39 -18.74
CA ALA A 335 -13.54 14.26 -18.33
C ALA A 335 -13.13 14.37 -16.85
N LEU A 336 -12.71 15.58 -16.42
CA LEU A 336 -12.39 15.85 -15.01
C LEU A 336 -13.62 15.69 -14.11
N LEU A 337 -14.78 16.17 -14.52
CA LEU A 337 -16.02 16.00 -13.75
C LEU A 337 -16.33 14.52 -13.50
N ARG A 338 -16.20 13.67 -14.51
CA ARG A 338 -16.37 12.21 -14.37
C ARG A 338 -15.31 11.58 -13.46
N SER A 339 -14.06 11.97 -13.62
CA SER A 339 -12.95 11.50 -12.78
C SER A 339 -13.14 11.87 -11.31
N ARG A 340 -13.46 13.14 -11.03
CA ARG A 340 -13.79 13.64 -9.67
C ARG A 340 -14.91 12.85 -9.03
N ALA A 341 -16.01 12.64 -9.75
CA ALA A 341 -17.16 11.90 -9.23
C ALA A 341 -16.78 10.46 -8.84
N LYS A 342 -15.99 9.77 -9.65
CA LYS A 342 -15.52 8.41 -9.36
C LYS A 342 -14.58 8.37 -8.15
N ILE A 343 -13.58 9.28 -8.07
CA ILE A 343 -12.63 9.35 -6.95
C ILE A 343 -13.36 9.71 -5.66
N ALA A 344 -14.24 10.72 -5.70
CA ALA A 344 -15.03 11.14 -4.54
C ALA A 344 -15.92 10.00 -4.03
N THR A 345 -16.63 9.30 -4.94
CA THR A 345 -17.46 8.16 -4.56
C THR A 345 -16.63 7.04 -3.90
N ALA A 346 -15.45 6.70 -4.45
CA ALA A 346 -14.58 5.70 -3.86
C ALA A 346 -14.11 6.12 -2.45
N ALA A 347 -13.74 7.38 -2.26
CA ALA A 347 -13.33 7.92 -0.96
C ALA A 347 -14.48 7.90 0.06
N MET A 348 -15.71 8.27 -0.36
CA MET A 348 -16.91 8.20 0.49
C MET A 348 -17.21 6.76 0.91
N LEU A 349 -17.28 5.83 -0.04
CA LEU A 349 -17.56 4.41 0.25
C LEU A 349 -16.51 3.78 1.18
N ALA A 350 -15.22 4.09 0.98
CA ALA A 350 -14.17 3.65 1.90
C ALA A 350 -14.35 4.22 3.31
N SER A 351 -14.87 5.45 3.42
CA SER A 351 -15.07 6.15 4.70
C SER A 351 -16.39 5.79 5.41
N GLU A 352 -17.29 5.02 4.79
CA GLU A 352 -18.50 4.51 5.46
C GLU A 352 -18.18 3.45 6.52
N ARG A 353 -17.06 2.73 6.36
CA ARG A 353 -16.68 1.63 7.25
C ARG A 353 -15.57 2.06 8.21
N PRO A 354 -15.62 1.66 9.49
CA PRO A 354 -14.54 1.91 10.45
C PRO A 354 -13.17 1.44 9.93
N MET A 355 -13.11 0.30 9.25
CA MET A 355 -11.89 -0.24 8.64
C MET A 355 -11.24 0.75 7.66
N GLY A 356 -12.00 1.32 6.73
CA GLY A 356 -11.43 2.25 5.73
C GLY A 356 -10.93 3.55 6.37
N ARG A 357 -11.62 4.05 7.40
CA ARG A 357 -11.19 5.22 8.20
C ARG A 357 -9.91 4.93 8.96
N MET A 358 -9.85 3.81 9.67
CA MET A 358 -8.66 3.35 10.39
C MET A 358 -7.46 3.22 9.45
N THR A 359 -7.62 2.55 8.30
CA THR A 359 -6.55 2.38 7.31
C THR A 359 -6.06 3.73 6.79
N ARG A 360 -6.97 4.67 6.50
CA ARG A 360 -6.61 6.02 6.08
C ARG A 360 -5.78 6.75 7.14
N LEU A 361 -6.19 6.70 8.41
CA LEU A 361 -5.44 7.30 9.52
C LEU A 361 -4.04 6.71 9.62
N GLY A 362 -3.93 5.38 9.70
CA GLY A 362 -2.66 4.68 9.84
C GLY A 362 -1.71 4.96 8.69
N SER A 363 -2.19 4.83 7.44
CA SER A 363 -1.37 5.09 6.25
C SER A 363 -0.94 6.56 6.15
N ARG A 364 -1.79 7.53 6.48
CA ARG A 364 -1.39 8.94 6.49
C ARG A 364 -0.26 9.20 7.47
N TRP A 365 -0.36 8.64 8.68
CA TRP A 365 0.68 8.81 9.68
C TRP A 365 2.02 8.17 9.26
N THR A 366 1.99 6.98 8.66
CA THR A 366 3.23 6.31 8.21
C THR A 366 3.98 7.11 7.14
N TYR A 367 3.28 7.95 6.38
CA TYR A 367 3.87 8.87 5.41
C TYR A 367 4.15 10.27 5.97
N GLY A 368 3.96 10.49 7.27
CA GLY A 368 4.17 11.79 7.90
C GLY A 368 3.19 12.87 7.45
N LEU A 369 2.04 12.49 6.91
CA LEU A 369 1.00 13.42 6.46
C LEU A 369 0.14 13.86 7.65
N GLU A 370 -0.19 15.15 7.67
CA GLU A 370 -1.13 15.69 8.65
C GLU A 370 -2.52 15.05 8.50
N TYR A 371 -3.27 15.00 9.60
CA TYR A 371 -4.66 14.59 9.54
C TYR A 371 -5.45 15.48 8.58
N ALA A 372 -6.32 14.86 7.81
CA ALA A 372 -7.30 15.54 6.98
C ALA A 372 -8.65 14.81 7.11
N THR A 373 -9.72 15.58 7.21
CA THR A 373 -11.07 15.02 7.18
C THR A 373 -11.42 14.48 5.78
N LEU A 374 -12.48 13.71 5.67
CA LEU A 374 -12.98 13.33 4.35
C LEU A 374 -13.38 14.57 3.51
N ASP A 375 -13.97 15.57 4.15
CA ASP A 375 -14.38 16.81 3.47
C ASP A 375 -13.16 17.59 2.95
N ASP A 376 -12.05 17.62 3.68
CA ASP A 376 -10.78 18.21 3.21
C ASP A 376 -10.24 17.46 1.98
N GLU A 377 -10.28 16.12 1.99
CA GLU A 377 -9.83 15.32 0.85
C GLU A 377 -10.74 15.51 -0.38
N LEU A 378 -12.07 15.53 -0.17
CA LEU A 378 -13.03 15.79 -1.24
C LEU A 378 -12.82 17.20 -1.84
N ALA A 379 -12.61 18.20 -0.99
CA ALA A 379 -12.36 19.57 -1.45
C ALA A 379 -11.08 19.65 -2.33
N ARG A 380 -10.01 18.94 -1.97
CA ARG A 380 -8.78 18.86 -2.77
C ARG A 380 -9.02 18.19 -4.12
N ILE A 381 -9.84 17.12 -4.16
CA ILE A 381 -10.22 16.43 -5.39
C ILE A 381 -11.07 17.35 -6.29
N GLU A 382 -12.03 18.07 -5.70
CA GLU A 382 -12.97 18.92 -6.42
C GLU A 382 -12.34 20.19 -7.02
N THR A 383 -11.29 20.70 -6.39
CA THR A 383 -10.62 21.94 -6.83
C THR A 383 -9.66 21.76 -7.99
N VAL A 384 -9.27 20.54 -8.34
CA VAL A 384 -8.37 20.28 -9.48
C VAL A 384 -9.01 20.74 -10.79
N ASP A 385 -8.32 21.55 -11.56
CA ASP A 385 -8.75 21.98 -12.88
C ASP A 385 -7.78 21.55 -14.00
N ALA A 386 -8.11 21.87 -15.25
CA ALA A 386 -7.25 21.54 -16.39
C ALA A 386 -5.88 22.27 -16.36
N GLY A 387 -5.77 23.37 -15.60
CA GLY A 387 -4.50 24.06 -15.36
C GLY A 387 -3.58 23.27 -14.43
N ASP A 388 -4.15 22.70 -13.36
CA ASP A 388 -3.44 21.83 -12.43
C ASP A 388 -2.95 20.57 -13.12
N VAL A 389 -3.78 19.97 -14.00
CA VAL A 389 -3.37 18.80 -14.78
C VAL A 389 -2.22 19.15 -15.72
N ARG A 390 -2.24 20.29 -16.39
CA ARG A 390 -1.10 20.73 -17.22
C ARG A 390 0.15 20.93 -16.37
N THR A 391 0.03 21.56 -15.20
CA THR A 391 1.15 21.74 -14.27
C THR A 391 1.74 20.41 -13.83
N TYR A 392 0.90 19.41 -13.53
CA TYR A 392 1.36 18.06 -13.23
C TYR A 392 2.12 17.44 -14.41
N LEU A 393 1.58 17.51 -15.63
CA LEU A 393 2.19 16.92 -16.82
C LEU A 393 3.49 17.64 -17.26
N GLU A 394 3.63 18.93 -16.96
CA GLU A 394 4.88 19.66 -17.12
C GLU A 394 5.95 19.20 -16.11
N ALA A 395 5.55 18.89 -14.88
CA ALA A 395 6.44 18.39 -13.84
C ALA A 395 6.78 16.90 -14.02
N CYS A 396 5.85 16.12 -14.56
CA CYS A 396 5.93 14.67 -14.75
C CYS A 396 5.58 14.30 -16.21
N PRO A 397 6.47 14.59 -17.18
CA PRO A 397 6.20 14.31 -18.59
C PRO A 397 6.11 12.81 -18.86
N MET A 398 5.23 12.42 -19.80
CA MET A 398 4.95 11.03 -20.15
C MET A 398 5.46 10.64 -21.55
N ASP A 399 6.46 11.32 -22.04
CA ASP A 399 7.14 11.06 -23.33
C ASP A 399 8.44 10.27 -23.15
N GLU A 400 9.07 10.35 -21.99
CA GLU A 400 10.22 9.54 -21.62
C GLU A 400 9.78 8.37 -20.71
N LEU A 401 9.70 7.17 -21.27
CA LEU A 401 9.13 6.01 -20.62
C LEU A 401 10.15 4.89 -20.44
N LEU A 402 9.99 4.13 -19.37
CA LEU A 402 10.48 2.76 -19.28
C LEU A 402 9.36 1.84 -19.82
N ALA A 403 9.64 1.14 -20.92
CA ALA A 403 8.75 0.12 -21.46
C ALA A 403 9.24 -1.28 -21.06
N VAL A 404 8.43 -2.01 -20.33
CA VAL A 404 8.71 -3.38 -19.93
C VAL A 404 7.71 -4.29 -20.62
N ARG A 405 8.21 -5.32 -21.26
CA ARG A 405 7.40 -6.25 -22.06
C ARG A 405 7.69 -7.67 -21.64
N GLY A 406 6.69 -8.54 -21.75
CA GLY A 406 6.90 -9.97 -21.52
C GLY A 406 5.79 -10.82 -22.14
N GLY A 407 6.09 -12.10 -22.39
CA GLY A 407 5.15 -13.04 -22.97
C GLY A 407 5.01 -12.93 -24.51
N GLY A 408 4.16 -13.76 -25.08
CA GLY A 408 3.82 -13.78 -26.51
C GLY A 408 4.71 -14.65 -27.34
#